data_e2fc89d22c5b042ed14a2bbb651b885f
#
_entry.id   e2fc89d22c5b042ed14a2bbb651b885f
#
_cell.length_a   1.000
_cell.length_b   1.000
_cell.length_c   1.000
_cell.angle_alpha   90.00
_cell.angle_beta   90.00
_cell.angle_gamma   90.00
#
_symmetry.space_group_name_H-M   'P 1'
#
loop_
_entity.id
_entity.type
_entity.pdbx_description
1 polymer ?
#
loop_
_entity_poly.entity_id
_entity_poly.type
_entity_poly.pdbx_seq_one_letter_code
_entity_poly.pdbx_strand_id
1 'polypeptide(L)'
;NLSIIILGISLLSSTAQIYPVRPQLSDKHSFSMILLPDPQSYNKFDANQPLFELQTAWIANSIGSLNIKGVLCTGDLVEQNEIRIPDGINGNQTSEEQWQAASRAFERLDDKISYVVCTGNHDYGYEKAENRLCHLPDYFPSERNSCWKKSLVETGLNYQGIPTLENAAYEFETDTWGKLLVISLEFAPRDEAIEWAAKVAGKAKYKNHKVILLTHSYMSPEAKRHIKESYKISPANYGKAIWQKLVYPSSNICMVICGHECEIADYKGNVSFRTDKNSTGKNVAQMMFNAQTADGQWHGNGGDCWLRIMEFMPDGKTIKIKTFSPLFALSPLTSEKAWRTDSYDQFDITIE
;
A
#
# COMPACT_ATOMS: atom_id res chain seq x y z
N ASN A 1 12.98 -64.19 -42.95
CA ASN A 1 11.91 -63.44 -42.31
C ASN A 1 12.50 -62.44 -41.32
N LEU A 2 12.57 -61.16 -41.73
CA LEU A 2 13.00 -60.04 -40.89
C LEU A 2 11.74 -59.35 -40.40
N SER A 3 11.43 -59.45 -39.09
CA SER A 3 10.31 -58.68 -38.49
C SER A 3 10.82 -57.32 -38.06
N ILE A 4 10.32 -56.26 -38.71
CA ILE A 4 10.55 -54.88 -38.36
C ILE A 4 9.53 -54.53 -37.24
N ILE A 5 10.02 -54.25 -36.04
CA ILE A 5 9.22 -53.69 -34.94
C ILE A 5 9.25 -52.15 -35.13
N ILE A 6 8.11 -51.58 -35.54
CA ILE A 6 7.91 -50.13 -35.54
C ILE A 6 7.48 -49.73 -34.10
N LEU A 7 8.39 -49.10 -33.37
CA LEU A 7 8.06 -48.43 -32.09
C LEU A 7 7.39 -47.09 -32.45
N GLY A 8 6.09 -47.03 -32.29
CA GLY A 8 5.35 -45.76 -32.39
C GLY A 8 5.62 -44.88 -31.14
N ILE A 9 6.44 -43.85 -31.32
CA ILE A 9 6.58 -42.79 -30.27
C ILE A 9 5.36 -41.87 -30.43
N SER A 10 4.38 -42.01 -29.57
CA SER A 10 3.31 -41.01 -29.45
C SER A 10 3.87 -39.78 -28.72
N LEU A 11 4.17 -38.74 -29.48
CA LEU A 11 4.40 -37.40 -28.97
C LEU A 11 3.07 -36.89 -28.39
N LEU A 12 2.86 -37.04 -27.10
CA LEU A 12 1.87 -36.27 -26.36
C LEU A 12 2.32 -34.81 -26.36
N SER A 13 1.90 -34.04 -27.36
CA SER A 13 1.96 -32.58 -27.27
C SER A 13 0.94 -32.10 -26.24
N SER A 14 1.35 -31.98 -25.00
CA SER A 14 0.60 -31.17 -24.05
C SER A 14 0.72 -29.72 -24.47
N THR A 15 -0.25 -29.24 -25.25
CA THR A 15 -0.46 -27.79 -25.39
C THR A 15 -0.89 -27.28 -24.00
N ALA A 16 0.08 -26.90 -23.20
CA ALA A 16 -0.20 -26.12 -22.01
C ALA A 16 -0.90 -24.86 -22.50
N GLN A 17 -2.18 -24.74 -22.19
CA GLN A 17 -2.99 -23.58 -22.55
C GLN A 17 -2.51 -22.44 -21.66
N ILE A 18 -1.65 -21.57 -22.22
CA ILE A 18 -0.98 -20.49 -21.50
C ILE A 18 -1.99 -19.34 -21.39
N TYR A 19 -2.81 -19.37 -20.33
CA TYR A 19 -3.64 -18.23 -19.96
C TYR A 19 -2.81 -17.25 -19.13
N PRO A 20 -2.98 -15.94 -19.33
CA PRO A 20 -2.41 -14.96 -18.40
C PRO A 20 -2.93 -15.25 -17.00
N VAL A 21 -2.03 -15.24 -16.02
CA VAL A 21 -2.39 -15.43 -14.61
C VAL A 21 -3.31 -14.28 -14.20
N ARG A 22 -4.55 -14.62 -13.88
CA ARG A 22 -5.55 -13.66 -13.39
C ARG A 22 -5.91 -14.00 -11.96
N PRO A 23 -5.63 -13.11 -11.00
CA PRO A 23 -6.12 -13.25 -9.64
C PRO A 23 -7.64 -13.42 -9.60
N GLN A 24 -8.10 -14.27 -8.70
CA GLN A 24 -9.50 -14.51 -8.46
C GLN A 24 -9.77 -14.42 -6.95
N LEU A 25 -10.97 -14.00 -6.60
CA LEU A 25 -11.44 -14.07 -5.23
C LEU A 25 -11.61 -15.54 -4.81
N SER A 26 -11.25 -15.83 -3.56
CA SER A 26 -11.43 -17.18 -2.96
C SER A 26 -12.91 -17.51 -2.75
N ASP A 27 -13.74 -16.47 -2.57
CA ASP A 27 -15.20 -16.57 -2.46
C ASP A 27 -15.84 -15.44 -3.27
N LYS A 28 -16.91 -15.75 -4.01
CA LYS A 28 -17.64 -14.78 -4.84
C LYS A 28 -18.32 -13.64 -4.07
N HIS A 29 -18.53 -13.82 -2.77
CA HIS A 29 -19.12 -12.83 -1.88
C HIS A 29 -18.06 -12.03 -1.11
N SER A 30 -16.78 -12.33 -1.30
CA SER A 30 -15.69 -11.51 -0.76
C SER A 30 -15.52 -10.24 -1.60
N PHE A 31 -14.82 -9.28 -1.00
CA PHE A 31 -14.33 -8.10 -1.70
C PHE A 31 -12.84 -7.93 -1.41
N SER A 32 -12.17 -7.07 -2.14
CA SER A 32 -10.77 -6.80 -1.89
C SER A 32 -10.48 -5.30 -1.72
N MET A 33 -9.36 -5.01 -1.07
CA MET A 33 -8.64 -3.75 -1.14
C MET A 33 -7.22 -4.04 -1.64
N ILE A 34 -6.68 -3.14 -2.44
CA ILE A 34 -5.31 -3.28 -2.96
C ILE A 34 -4.38 -2.41 -2.13
N LEU A 35 -3.25 -2.98 -1.73
CA LEU A 35 -2.18 -2.23 -1.08
C LEU A 35 -1.01 -2.08 -2.04
N LEU A 36 -0.71 -0.83 -2.38
CA LEU A 36 0.48 -0.41 -3.11
C LEU A 36 1.58 -0.07 -2.11
N PRO A 37 2.79 -0.62 -2.28
CA PRO A 37 3.95 -0.22 -1.50
C PRO A 37 4.49 1.13 -1.96
N ASP A 38 5.56 1.58 -1.34
CA ASP A 38 6.24 2.85 -1.59
C ASP A 38 6.69 2.97 -3.07
N PRO A 39 6.11 3.86 -3.89
CA PRO A 39 6.36 3.90 -5.34
C PRO A 39 7.54 4.78 -5.76
N GLN A 40 8.29 5.39 -4.83
CA GLN A 40 9.37 6.32 -5.17
C GLN A 40 10.39 5.76 -6.16
N SER A 41 10.75 4.47 -6.03
CA SER A 41 11.72 3.84 -6.91
C SER A 41 11.23 3.66 -8.36
N TYR A 42 9.91 3.68 -8.59
CA TYR A 42 9.35 3.80 -9.94
C TYR A 42 9.47 5.24 -10.45
N ASN A 43 9.14 6.22 -9.62
CA ASN A 43 8.96 7.61 -10.04
C ASN A 43 10.29 8.35 -10.24
N LYS A 44 11.36 7.94 -9.54
CA LYS A 44 12.68 8.60 -9.60
C LYS A 44 13.45 8.39 -10.90
N PHE A 45 13.11 7.35 -11.67
CA PHE A 45 13.68 7.10 -13.00
C PHE A 45 12.59 7.07 -14.06
N ASP A 46 12.78 7.83 -15.15
CA ASP A 46 11.83 7.88 -16.27
C ASP A 46 11.54 6.49 -16.88
N ALA A 47 12.58 5.64 -16.96
CA ALA A 47 12.46 4.28 -17.48
C ALA A 47 11.54 3.38 -16.63
N ASN A 48 11.36 3.69 -15.35
CA ASN A 48 10.58 2.89 -14.41
C ASN A 48 9.12 3.37 -14.27
N GLN A 49 8.83 4.64 -14.58
CA GLN A 49 7.50 5.24 -14.43
C GLN A 49 6.38 4.43 -15.10
N PRO A 50 6.57 3.84 -16.31
CA PRO A 50 5.55 2.98 -16.93
C PRO A 50 5.15 1.76 -16.09
N LEU A 51 6.01 1.29 -15.19
CA LEU A 51 5.72 0.13 -14.33
C LEU A 51 4.73 0.50 -13.22
N PHE A 52 4.82 1.70 -12.66
CA PHE A 52 3.82 2.17 -11.70
C PHE A 52 2.47 2.43 -12.39
N GLU A 53 2.50 2.99 -13.60
CA GLU A 53 1.30 3.12 -14.43
C GLU A 53 0.68 1.76 -14.78
N LEU A 54 1.51 0.73 -15.01
CA LEU A 54 1.03 -0.64 -15.21
C LEU A 54 0.29 -1.17 -13.96
N GLN A 55 0.82 -0.95 -12.76
CA GLN A 55 0.13 -1.37 -11.52
C GLN A 55 -1.24 -0.74 -11.40
N THR A 56 -1.35 0.58 -11.57
CA THR A 56 -2.61 1.30 -11.45
C THR A 56 -3.59 0.97 -12.59
N ALA A 57 -3.09 0.76 -13.82
CA ALA A 57 -3.91 0.29 -14.94
C ALA A 57 -4.46 -1.13 -14.68
N TRP A 58 -3.64 -2.02 -14.14
CA TRP A 58 -4.08 -3.37 -13.78
C TRP A 58 -5.17 -3.31 -12.69
N ILE A 59 -5.00 -2.48 -11.67
CA ILE A 59 -6.01 -2.27 -10.63
C ILE A 59 -7.31 -1.78 -11.26
N ALA A 60 -7.27 -0.73 -12.09
CA ALA A 60 -8.45 -0.18 -12.75
C ALA A 60 -9.21 -1.23 -13.57
N ASN A 61 -8.48 -2.12 -14.27
CA ASN A 61 -9.06 -3.21 -15.05
C ASN A 61 -9.59 -4.37 -14.19
N SER A 62 -9.16 -4.48 -12.94
CA SER A 62 -9.51 -5.56 -12.02
C SER A 62 -10.61 -5.20 -11.02
N ILE A 63 -11.12 -3.97 -11.04
CA ILE A 63 -12.12 -3.48 -10.07
C ILE A 63 -13.31 -4.43 -9.97
N GLY A 64 -13.89 -4.81 -11.11
CA GLY A 64 -15.08 -5.69 -11.13
C GLY A 64 -14.75 -7.13 -10.78
N SER A 65 -13.68 -7.70 -11.35
CA SER A 65 -13.34 -9.13 -11.18
C SER A 65 -12.87 -9.48 -9.76
N LEU A 66 -12.26 -8.53 -9.07
CA LEU A 66 -11.79 -8.67 -7.69
C LEU A 66 -12.68 -7.92 -6.68
N ASN A 67 -13.83 -7.38 -7.11
CA ASN A 67 -14.72 -6.59 -6.28
C ASN A 67 -13.94 -5.58 -5.40
N ILE A 68 -13.02 -4.82 -6.03
CA ILE A 68 -12.13 -3.91 -5.31
C ILE A 68 -12.97 -2.75 -4.77
N LYS A 69 -12.86 -2.47 -3.46
CA LYS A 69 -13.57 -1.37 -2.79
C LYS A 69 -12.71 -0.14 -2.59
N GLY A 70 -11.38 -0.30 -2.55
CA GLY A 70 -10.43 0.80 -2.37
C GLY A 70 -8.99 0.39 -2.62
N VAL A 71 -8.13 1.39 -2.81
CA VAL A 71 -6.69 1.23 -2.99
C VAL A 71 -5.99 2.01 -1.88
N LEU A 72 -5.00 1.41 -1.24
CA LEU A 72 -4.17 2.02 -0.20
C LEU A 72 -2.73 2.14 -0.72
N CYS A 73 -2.05 3.25 -0.44
CA CYS A 73 -0.64 3.44 -0.76
C CYS A 73 0.11 3.91 0.48
N THR A 74 1.22 3.27 0.78
CA THR A 74 1.95 3.42 2.05
C THR A 74 2.79 4.69 2.17
N GLY A 75 2.87 5.54 1.13
CA GLY A 75 3.66 6.77 1.12
C GLY A 75 4.92 6.66 0.29
N ASP A 76 5.84 7.61 0.47
CA ASP A 76 7.03 7.76 -0.37
C ASP A 76 6.67 7.77 -1.86
N LEU A 77 5.80 8.72 -2.23
CA LEU A 77 5.33 8.88 -3.61
C LEU A 77 6.44 9.35 -4.54
N VAL A 78 7.39 10.07 -4.01
CA VAL A 78 8.59 10.58 -4.68
C VAL A 78 9.84 10.21 -3.91
N GLU A 79 11.00 10.20 -4.56
CA GLU A 79 12.30 9.99 -3.89
C GLU A 79 12.78 11.25 -3.18
N GLN A 80 12.40 12.42 -3.69
CA GLN A 80 12.81 13.72 -3.15
C GLN A 80 11.73 14.75 -3.44
N ASN A 81 11.37 15.53 -2.42
CA ASN A 81 10.22 16.43 -2.53
C ASN A 81 10.53 17.72 -3.29
N GLU A 82 11.75 18.28 -3.21
CA GLU A 82 12.09 19.59 -3.80
C GLU A 82 13.43 19.65 -4.57
N ILE A 83 13.93 18.52 -5.06
CA ILE A 83 15.18 18.49 -5.86
C ILE A 83 14.90 18.97 -7.28
N ARG A 84 15.61 20.02 -7.72
CA ARG A 84 15.50 20.61 -9.06
C ARG A 84 16.49 20.06 -10.07
N ILE A 85 17.62 19.54 -9.59
CA ILE A 85 18.69 19.00 -10.43
C ILE A 85 18.97 17.58 -9.95
N PRO A 86 18.56 16.57 -10.73
CA PRO A 86 18.84 15.17 -10.40
C PRO A 86 20.34 14.88 -10.35
N ASP A 87 20.76 14.06 -9.40
CA ASP A 87 22.18 13.65 -9.25
C ASP A 87 22.51 12.32 -9.94
N GLY A 88 21.52 11.64 -10.50
CA GLY A 88 21.64 10.33 -11.12
C GLY A 88 21.77 9.16 -10.13
N ILE A 89 22.01 9.43 -8.85
CA ILE A 89 22.08 8.43 -7.77
C ILE A 89 20.70 8.21 -7.16
N ASN A 90 20.03 9.32 -6.84
CA ASN A 90 18.66 9.32 -6.28
C ASN A 90 17.59 9.47 -7.36
N GLY A 91 17.97 9.32 -8.62
CA GLY A 91 17.08 9.38 -9.78
C GLY A 91 17.59 10.28 -10.89
N ASN A 92 16.96 10.20 -12.06
CA ASN A 92 17.23 11.07 -13.21
C ASN A 92 16.09 12.07 -13.47
N GLN A 93 15.11 12.13 -12.56
CA GLN A 93 13.95 13.00 -12.63
C GLN A 93 14.02 14.06 -11.54
N THR A 94 13.62 15.30 -11.86
CA THR A 94 13.38 16.34 -10.86
C THR A 94 12.22 15.95 -9.96
N SER A 95 12.11 16.55 -8.79
CA SER A 95 10.98 16.33 -7.88
C SER A 95 9.63 16.62 -8.54
N GLU A 96 9.56 17.70 -9.34
CA GLU A 96 8.35 18.04 -10.11
C GLU A 96 7.96 16.91 -11.09
N GLU A 97 8.92 16.37 -11.85
CA GLU A 97 8.69 15.26 -12.76
C GLU A 97 8.27 13.98 -12.01
N GLN A 98 8.85 13.72 -10.82
CA GLN A 98 8.46 12.59 -9.98
C GLN A 98 7.03 12.73 -9.45
N TRP A 99 6.65 13.91 -8.92
CA TRP A 99 5.29 14.21 -8.49
C TRP A 99 4.29 14.10 -9.65
N GLN A 100 4.65 14.60 -10.83
CA GLN A 100 3.83 14.44 -12.04
C GLN A 100 3.68 12.96 -12.42
N ALA A 101 4.74 12.15 -12.30
CA ALA A 101 4.67 10.71 -12.59
C ALA A 101 3.76 9.98 -11.60
N ALA A 102 3.89 10.25 -10.28
CA ALA A 102 2.99 9.73 -9.27
C ALA A 102 1.53 10.11 -9.59
N SER A 103 1.30 11.39 -9.88
CA SER A 103 -0.02 11.89 -10.25
C SER A 103 -0.61 11.18 -11.47
N ARG A 104 0.15 11.05 -12.58
CA ARG A 104 -0.29 10.35 -13.80
C ARG A 104 -0.65 8.89 -13.54
N ALA A 105 0.11 8.20 -12.69
CA ALA A 105 -0.20 6.82 -12.34
C ALA A 105 -1.57 6.73 -11.64
N PHE A 106 -1.85 7.60 -10.68
CA PHE A 106 -3.13 7.62 -9.96
C PHE A 106 -4.31 8.12 -10.80
N GLU A 107 -4.10 8.94 -11.85
CA GLU A 107 -5.16 9.34 -12.79
C GLU A 107 -5.89 8.14 -13.41
N ARG A 108 -5.24 6.99 -13.53
CA ARG A 108 -5.87 5.76 -14.02
C ARG A 108 -6.95 5.22 -13.09
N LEU A 109 -6.94 5.65 -11.83
CA LEU A 109 -7.90 5.27 -10.78
C LEU A 109 -8.96 6.36 -10.55
N ASP A 110 -8.68 7.61 -10.96
CA ASP A 110 -9.60 8.73 -10.77
C ASP A 110 -10.96 8.43 -11.42
N ASP A 111 -12.02 8.79 -10.74
CA ASP A 111 -13.43 8.58 -11.12
C ASP A 111 -13.87 7.12 -11.27
N LYS A 112 -12.99 6.16 -10.97
CA LYS A 112 -13.27 4.72 -11.02
C LYS A 112 -13.32 4.08 -9.65
N ILE A 113 -12.42 4.50 -8.76
CA ILE A 113 -12.32 3.94 -7.41
C ILE A 113 -11.67 4.93 -6.45
N SER A 114 -12.08 4.88 -5.18
CA SER A 114 -11.41 5.63 -4.13
C SER A 114 -10.06 5.02 -3.79
N TYR A 115 -9.06 5.87 -3.65
CA TYR A 115 -7.76 5.50 -3.14
C TYR A 115 -7.37 6.39 -1.95
N VAL A 116 -6.51 5.88 -1.10
CA VAL A 116 -5.97 6.55 0.08
C VAL A 116 -4.45 6.56 -0.05
N VAL A 117 -3.87 7.74 -0.14
CA VAL A 117 -2.42 7.93 -0.16
C VAL A 117 -1.96 8.39 1.22
N CYS A 118 -0.97 7.70 1.77
CA CYS A 118 -0.21 8.16 2.91
C CYS A 118 0.96 9.00 2.41
N THR A 119 1.57 9.81 3.27
CA THR A 119 2.86 10.45 2.99
C THR A 119 3.98 9.72 3.73
N GLY A 120 5.13 9.58 3.06
CA GLY A 120 6.35 9.04 3.65
C GLY A 120 7.41 10.11 3.90
N ASN A 121 8.60 9.71 4.35
CA ASN A 121 9.66 10.67 4.67
C ASN A 121 10.22 11.37 3.44
N HIS A 122 10.21 10.73 2.29
CA HIS A 122 10.68 11.30 1.03
C HIS A 122 9.71 12.33 0.43
N ASP A 123 8.45 12.34 0.87
CA ASP A 123 7.43 13.31 0.46
C ASP A 123 7.54 14.66 1.20
N TYR A 124 8.48 14.81 2.15
CA TYR A 124 8.65 16.00 2.98
C TYR A 124 10.04 16.61 2.89
N GLY A 125 10.10 17.93 3.06
CA GLY A 125 11.35 18.68 3.13
C GLY A 125 12.00 18.88 1.77
N TYR A 126 13.32 18.97 1.75
CA TYR A 126 14.09 19.11 0.53
C TYR A 126 14.36 17.75 -0.13
N GLU A 127 15.01 16.84 0.62
CA GLU A 127 15.27 15.47 0.21
C GLU A 127 14.35 14.49 0.92
N LYS A 128 14.45 14.42 2.27
CA LYS A 128 13.74 13.44 3.09
C LYS A 128 13.52 13.94 4.52
N ALA A 129 12.37 14.51 4.75
CA ALA A 129 11.87 14.91 6.07
C ALA A 129 12.79 15.85 6.87
N GLU A 130 13.42 16.84 6.21
CA GLU A 130 14.11 17.94 6.90
C GLU A 130 13.16 18.92 7.56
N ASN A 131 11.95 19.03 7.04
CA ASN A 131 10.87 19.87 7.55
C ASN A 131 9.50 19.25 7.20
N ARG A 132 8.39 19.99 7.41
CA ARG A 132 7.02 19.50 7.14
C ARG A 132 6.38 20.14 5.90
N LEU A 133 7.16 20.60 4.96
CA LEU A 133 6.64 21.05 3.66
C LEU A 133 6.51 19.83 2.74
N CYS A 134 5.36 19.68 2.11
CA CYS A 134 5.01 18.56 1.26
C CYS A 134 4.20 19.07 0.05
N HIS A 135 4.51 18.55 -1.13
CA HIS A 135 3.78 18.89 -2.37
C HIS A 135 2.57 17.99 -2.63
N LEU A 136 2.25 17.03 -1.74
CA LEU A 136 1.06 16.20 -1.91
C LEU A 136 -0.20 17.02 -2.24
N PRO A 137 -0.53 18.15 -1.55
CA PRO A 137 -1.74 18.91 -1.84
C PRO A 137 -1.79 19.53 -3.23
N ASP A 138 -0.63 19.80 -3.84
CA ASP A 138 -0.53 20.39 -5.18
C ASP A 138 -0.94 19.37 -6.27
N TYR A 139 -0.68 18.10 -6.04
CA TYR A 139 -0.93 17.01 -6.99
C TYR A 139 -2.14 16.15 -6.63
N PHE A 140 -2.54 16.13 -5.37
CA PHE A 140 -3.67 15.36 -4.85
C PHE A 140 -4.62 16.26 -4.04
N PRO A 141 -5.24 17.27 -4.66
CA PRO A 141 -6.27 18.06 -4.00
C PRO A 141 -7.49 17.18 -3.69
N SER A 142 -8.23 17.51 -2.62
CA SER A 142 -9.34 16.69 -2.10
C SER A 142 -10.51 16.52 -3.09
N GLU A 143 -10.63 17.37 -4.07
CA GLU A 143 -11.66 17.34 -5.11
C GLU A 143 -11.26 16.56 -6.37
N ARG A 144 -10.00 16.13 -6.49
CA ARG A 144 -9.43 15.49 -7.68
C ARG A 144 -10.23 14.25 -8.12
N ASN A 145 -10.53 13.33 -7.20
CA ASN A 145 -11.21 12.08 -7.52
C ASN A 145 -12.68 12.16 -7.12
N SER A 146 -13.61 12.06 -8.09
CA SER A 146 -15.04 12.14 -7.81
C SER A 146 -15.55 11.02 -6.89
N CYS A 147 -14.86 9.87 -6.81
CA CYS A 147 -15.20 8.81 -5.88
C CYS A 147 -15.04 9.24 -4.41
N TRP A 148 -14.16 10.21 -4.13
CA TRP A 148 -13.97 10.76 -2.78
C TRP A 148 -15.19 11.53 -2.26
N LYS A 149 -16.09 12.01 -3.12
CA LYS A 149 -17.36 12.61 -2.69
C LYS A 149 -18.20 11.69 -1.82
N LYS A 150 -17.99 10.36 -1.95
CA LYS A 150 -18.72 9.36 -1.16
C LYS A 150 -17.86 8.80 -0.02
N SER A 151 -16.56 8.67 -0.21
CA SER A 151 -15.68 7.98 0.72
C SER A 151 -14.89 8.90 1.64
N LEU A 152 -14.38 10.05 1.18
CA LEU A 152 -13.65 11.00 2.01
C LEU A 152 -14.63 11.68 2.97
N VAL A 153 -14.51 11.37 4.27
CA VAL A 153 -15.46 11.82 5.28
C VAL A 153 -14.93 12.92 6.18
N GLU A 154 -13.59 13.00 6.33
CA GLU A 154 -12.93 14.02 7.14
C GLU A 154 -11.50 14.25 6.67
N THR A 155 -11.02 15.49 6.79
CA THR A 155 -9.62 15.87 6.61
C THR A 155 -9.11 16.52 7.88
N GLY A 156 -7.88 16.16 8.28
CA GLY A 156 -7.14 16.85 9.33
C GLY A 156 -6.34 18.02 8.76
N LEU A 157 -5.81 18.85 9.65
CA LEU A 157 -4.96 19.95 9.28
C LEU A 157 -3.52 19.46 9.09
N ASN A 158 -2.87 19.90 8.02
CA ASN A 158 -1.43 19.72 7.86
C ASN A 158 -0.64 20.70 8.78
N TYR A 159 0.68 20.69 8.69
CA TYR A 159 1.53 21.57 9.49
C TYR A 159 1.26 23.07 9.26
N GLN A 160 0.79 23.44 8.08
CA GLN A 160 0.45 24.82 7.74
C GLN A 160 -0.97 25.25 8.20
N GLY A 161 -1.72 24.34 8.84
CA GLY A 161 -3.09 24.57 9.30
C GLY A 161 -4.11 24.47 8.17
N ILE A 162 -3.79 23.78 7.08
CA ILE A 162 -4.66 23.60 5.89
C ILE A 162 -5.23 22.18 5.91
N PRO A 163 -6.56 21.99 5.66
CA PRO A 163 -7.12 20.65 5.50
C PRO A 163 -6.59 20.02 4.19
N THR A 164 -5.90 18.88 4.32
CA THR A 164 -5.30 18.18 3.18
C THR A 164 -5.44 16.67 3.33
N LEU A 165 -5.08 15.90 2.29
CA LEU A 165 -5.07 14.45 2.36
C LEU A 165 -3.89 13.87 3.15
N GLU A 166 -2.95 14.69 3.63
CA GLU A 166 -1.88 14.24 4.53
C GLU A 166 -2.44 13.59 5.80
N ASN A 167 -3.58 14.11 6.29
CA ASN A 167 -4.36 13.53 7.37
C ASN A 167 -5.82 13.41 6.93
N ALA A 168 -6.28 12.22 6.60
CA ALA A 168 -7.61 12.05 6.01
C ALA A 168 -8.28 10.75 6.46
N ALA A 169 -9.60 10.76 6.48
CA ALA A 169 -10.41 9.60 6.85
C ALA A 169 -11.42 9.27 5.74
N TYR A 170 -11.49 7.98 5.40
CA TYR A 170 -12.31 7.46 4.31
C TYR A 170 -13.24 6.35 4.81
N GLU A 171 -14.51 6.45 4.50
CA GLU A 171 -15.51 5.41 4.81
C GLU A 171 -15.78 4.55 3.58
N PHE A 172 -15.79 3.23 3.76
CA PHE A 172 -16.13 2.25 2.73
C PHE A 172 -17.29 1.38 3.19
N GLU A 173 -18.37 1.34 2.42
CA GLU A 173 -19.50 0.45 2.67
C GLU A 173 -19.23 -0.93 2.07
N THR A 174 -19.52 -1.97 2.84
CA THR A 174 -19.33 -3.36 2.44
C THR A 174 -20.55 -4.20 2.81
N ASP A 175 -20.80 -5.27 2.05
CA ASP A 175 -21.97 -6.11 2.25
C ASP A 175 -21.85 -7.00 3.50
N THR A 176 -20.64 -7.47 3.83
CA THR A 176 -20.42 -8.49 4.87
C THR A 176 -19.62 -8.00 6.07
N TRP A 177 -18.84 -6.91 5.92
CA TRP A 177 -18.02 -6.34 7.00
C TRP A 177 -18.64 -5.11 7.66
N GLY A 178 -19.83 -4.69 7.21
CA GLY A 178 -20.41 -3.41 7.58
C GLY A 178 -19.62 -2.26 6.97
N LYS A 179 -19.35 -1.21 7.76
CA LYS A 179 -18.57 -0.06 7.30
C LYS A 179 -17.14 -0.15 7.81
N LEU A 180 -16.17 0.07 6.89
CA LEU A 180 -14.77 0.22 7.20
C LEU A 180 -14.44 1.72 7.22
N LEU A 181 -13.57 2.12 8.14
CA LEU A 181 -12.99 3.46 8.16
C LEU A 181 -11.47 3.34 7.98
N VAL A 182 -10.92 3.95 6.96
CA VAL A 182 -9.48 4.06 6.78
C VAL A 182 -9.04 5.45 7.20
N ILE A 183 -8.09 5.54 8.13
CA ILE A 183 -7.49 6.80 8.57
C ILE A 183 -6.04 6.81 8.09
N SER A 184 -5.68 7.78 7.25
CA SER A 184 -4.31 8.06 6.82
C SER A 184 -3.72 9.16 7.69
N LEU A 185 -2.46 8.99 8.09
CA LEU A 185 -1.70 9.98 8.85
C LEU A 185 -0.46 10.43 8.10
N GLU A 186 -0.13 11.71 8.26
CA GLU A 186 1.14 12.29 7.80
C GLU A 186 2.35 11.49 8.29
N PHE A 187 3.47 11.55 7.58
CA PHE A 187 4.73 10.94 8.05
C PHE A 187 5.14 11.49 9.42
N ALA A 188 5.56 10.60 10.31
CA ALA A 188 5.96 10.93 11.67
C ALA A 188 4.96 11.91 12.33
N PRO A 189 3.67 11.52 12.48
CA PRO A 189 2.57 12.42 12.75
C PRO A 189 2.81 13.26 14.01
N ARG A 190 2.38 14.52 13.96
CA ARG A 190 2.36 15.41 15.12
C ARG A 190 1.33 14.94 16.14
N ASP A 191 1.42 15.42 17.36
CA ASP A 191 0.44 15.10 18.39
C ASP A 191 -0.98 15.56 17.99
N GLU A 192 -1.10 16.70 17.33
CA GLU A 192 -2.38 17.22 16.84
C GLU A 192 -3.01 16.28 15.78
N ALA A 193 -2.20 15.68 14.91
CA ALA A 193 -2.69 14.70 13.92
C ALA A 193 -3.14 13.40 14.60
N ILE A 194 -2.42 12.94 15.63
CA ILE A 194 -2.81 11.78 16.44
C ILE A 194 -4.10 12.05 17.20
N GLU A 195 -4.24 13.22 17.83
CA GLU A 195 -5.44 13.63 18.54
C GLU A 195 -6.64 13.75 17.60
N TRP A 196 -6.43 14.31 16.39
CA TRP A 196 -7.46 14.37 15.36
C TRP A 196 -7.93 12.95 14.99
N ALA A 197 -7.00 12.03 14.71
CA ALA A 197 -7.33 10.65 14.36
C ALA A 197 -8.08 9.93 15.48
N ALA A 198 -7.67 10.14 16.76
CA ALA A 198 -8.36 9.60 17.93
C ALA A 198 -9.79 10.15 18.05
N LYS A 199 -9.99 11.46 17.81
CA LYS A 199 -11.32 12.09 17.79
C LYS A 199 -12.18 11.52 16.68
N VAL A 200 -11.61 11.32 15.47
CA VAL A 200 -12.33 10.73 14.33
C VAL A 200 -12.77 9.31 14.67
N ALA A 201 -11.84 8.43 15.04
CA ALA A 201 -12.15 7.04 15.37
C ALA A 201 -13.15 6.91 16.52
N GLY A 202 -13.12 7.83 17.50
CA GLY A 202 -13.99 7.85 18.67
C GLY A 202 -15.38 8.45 18.45
N LYS A 203 -15.70 9.00 17.26
CA LYS A 203 -17.03 9.58 17.00
C LYS A 203 -18.13 8.52 17.09
N ALA A 204 -19.28 8.89 17.65
CA ALA A 204 -20.40 7.98 17.83
C ALA A 204 -20.84 7.30 16.53
N LYS A 205 -20.78 8.02 15.40
CA LYS A 205 -21.11 7.48 14.06
C LYS A 205 -20.15 6.37 13.60
N TYR A 206 -18.88 6.36 14.09
CA TYR A 206 -17.86 5.37 13.72
C TYR A 206 -17.62 4.30 14.79
N LYS A 207 -18.37 4.32 15.87
CA LYS A 207 -18.22 3.38 17.01
C LYS A 207 -18.20 1.91 16.59
N ASN A 208 -19.01 1.57 15.58
CA ASN A 208 -19.15 0.19 15.09
C ASN A 208 -18.33 -0.08 13.82
N HIS A 209 -17.55 0.89 13.33
CA HIS A 209 -16.68 0.67 12.18
C HIS A 209 -15.44 -0.11 12.61
N LYS A 210 -14.97 -0.98 11.74
CA LYS A 210 -13.61 -1.51 11.81
C LYS A 210 -12.67 -0.47 11.21
N VAL A 211 -11.73 0.03 12.01
CA VAL A 211 -10.82 1.10 11.60
C VAL A 211 -9.48 0.52 11.20
N ILE A 212 -9.02 0.87 10.01
CA ILE A 212 -7.68 0.58 9.48
C ILE A 212 -6.88 1.89 9.54
N LEU A 213 -5.77 1.88 10.26
CA LEU A 213 -4.82 2.97 10.28
C LEU A 213 -3.77 2.75 9.20
N LEU A 214 -3.61 3.71 8.30
CA LEU A 214 -2.56 3.75 7.29
C LEU A 214 -1.54 4.82 7.70
N THR A 215 -0.29 4.43 7.82
CA THR A 215 0.83 5.31 8.16
C THR A 215 2.09 4.82 7.47
N HIS A 216 3.16 5.61 7.42
CA HIS A 216 4.36 5.21 6.68
C HIS A 216 5.36 4.46 7.55
N SER A 217 6.05 5.16 8.47
CA SER A 217 7.04 4.55 9.37
C SER A 217 6.39 4.12 10.68
N TYR A 218 6.34 2.82 10.90
CA TYR A 218 5.71 2.27 12.09
C TYR A 218 6.47 1.09 12.70
N MET A 219 6.93 0.15 11.86
CA MET A 219 7.44 -1.13 12.31
C MET A 219 8.61 -1.61 11.44
N SER A 220 9.62 -2.22 12.08
CA SER A 220 10.78 -2.81 11.40
C SER A 220 10.50 -4.20 10.82
N PRO A 221 11.43 -4.76 9.99
CA PRO A 221 11.36 -6.15 9.51
C PRO A 221 11.25 -7.20 10.62
N GLU A 222 11.81 -6.93 11.82
CA GLU A 222 11.70 -7.82 12.99
C GLU A 222 10.37 -7.64 13.75
N ALA A 223 9.41 -6.97 13.14
CA ALA A 223 8.12 -6.64 13.72
C ALA A 223 8.21 -5.85 15.05
N LYS A 224 9.22 -4.99 15.19
CA LYS A 224 9.38 -4.07 16.31
C LYS A 224 8.93 -2.68 15.93
N ARG A 225 8.10 -2.04 16.76
CA ARG A 225 7.66 -0.66 16.52
C ARG A 225 8.83 0.31 16.68
N HIS A 226 9.01 1.21 15.70
CA HIS A 226 10.02 2.26 15.77
C HIS A 226 9.80 3.15 17.00
N ILE A 227 10.87 3.41 17.73
CA ILE A 227 10.86 4.34 18.88
C ILE A 227 11.21 5.74 18.40
N LYS A 228 12.21 5.82 17.53
CA LYS A 228 12.79 7.05 16.97
C LYS A 228 13.48 6.72 15.66
N GLU A 229 13.53 7.70 14.78
CA GLU A 229 14.33 7.68 13.57
C GLU A 229 15.25 8.89 13.46
N SER A 230 16.15 8.91 12.48
CA SER A 230 17.20 9.93 12.35
C SER A 230 16.78 11.19 11.60
N TYR A 231 15.53 11.27 11.14
CA TYR A 231 15.03 12.41 10.39
C TYR A 231 14.97 13.69 11.25
N LYS A 232 15.17 14.83 10.59
CA LYS A 232 15.16 16.16 11.26
C LYS A 232 13.75 16.66 11.56
N ILE A 233 12.73 16.09 10.93
CA ILE A 233 11.32 16.47 11.11
C ILE A 233 10.92 16.45 12.58
N SER A 234 10.27 17.50 13.05
CA SER A 234 9.87 17.64 14.46
C SER A 234 8.65 18.58 14.58
N PRO A 235 7.73 18.36 15.57
CA PRO A 235 7.64 17.20 16.46
C PRO A 235 7.29 15.92 15.69
N ALA A 236 7.62 14.73 16.20
CA ALA A 236 7.47 13.46 15.48
C ALA A 236 7.04 12.33 16.42
N ASN A 237 6.08 11.52 15.97
CA ASN A 237 5.71 10.27 16.60
C ASN A 237 5.97 9.12 15.64
N TYR A 238 6.63 8.07 16.14
CA TYR A 238 6.88 6.84 15.40
C TYR A 238 6.09 5.67 16.00
N GLY A 239 6.19 4.50 15.44
CA GLY A 239 5.35 3.36 15.71
C GLY A 239 5.03 3.08 17.19
N LYS A 240 6.01 3.21 18.11
CA LYS A 240 5.77 3.02 19.55
C LYS A 240 4.84 4.09 20.11
N ALA A 241 5.07 5.35 19.77
CA ALA A 241 4.24 6.46 20.22
C ALA A 241 2.85 6.42 19.59
N ILE A 242 2.75 6.12 18.29
CA ILE A 242 1.46 5.93 17.57
C ILE A 242 0.66 4.81 18.24
N TRP A 243 1.30 3.68 18.55
CA TRP A 243 0.66 2.59 19.28
C TRP A 243 0.11 3.07 20.63
N GLN A 244 0.93 3.70 21.44
CA GLN A 244 0.57 4.10 22.79
C GLN A 244 -0.51 5.20 22.84
N LYS A 245 -0.42 6.19 21.95
CA LYS A 245 -1.28 7.37 21.97
C LYS A 245 -2.59 7.18 21.20
N LEU A 246 -2.61 6.32 20.18
CA LEU A 246 -3.75 6.18 19.28
C LEU A 246 -4.30 4.75 19.22
N VAL A 247 -3.45 3.76 18.89
CA VAL A 247 -3.94 2.41 18.56
C VAL A 247 -4.35 1.65 19.83
N TYR A 248 -3.49 1.63 20.84
CA TYR A 248 -3.75 0.91 22.09
C TYR A 248 -5.03 1.39 22.82
N PRO A 249 -5.30 2.70 23.00
CA PRO A 249 -6.51 3.17 23.66
C PRO A 249 -7.79 3.04 22.84
N SER A 250 -7.69 2.83 21.51
CA SER A 250 -8.83 2.75 20.62
C SER A 250 -9.52 1.38 20.68
N SER A 251 -10.85 1.37 20.78
CA SER A 251 -11.65 0.14 20.84
C SER A 251 -11.98 -0.46 19.45
N ASN A 252 -11.79 0.30 18.38
CA ASN A 252 -12.22 -0.05 17.02
C ASN A 252 -11.11 0.01 15.96
N ILE A 253 -9.89 0.50 16.28
CA ILE A 253 -8.75 0.30 15.40
C ILE A 253 -8.35 -1.17 15.47
N CYS A 254 -8.55 -1.89 14.37
CA CYS A 254 -8.32 -3.33 14.27
C CYS A 254 -7.10 -3.69 13.40
N MET A 255 -6.59 -2.74 12.62
CA MET A 255 -5.44 -2.96 11.75
C MET A 255 -4.60 -1.69 11.60
N VAL A 256 -3.26 -1.87 11.54
CA VAL A 256 -2.29 -0.85 11.14
C VAL A 256 -1.53 -1.36 9.93
N ILE A 257 -1.41 -0.52 8.90
CA ILE A 257 -0.65 -0.81 7.68
C ILE A 257 0.44 0.25 7.53
N CYS A 258 1.65 -0.18 7.21
CA CYS A 258 2.80 0.70 6.99
C CYS A 258 3.71 0.19 5.86
N GLY A 259 4.61 1.07 5.38
CA GLY A 259 5.67 0.82 4.42
C GLY A 259 7.04 1.08 5.02
N HIS A 260 7.83 1.96 4.37
CA HIS A 260 9.08 2.55 4.78
C HIS A 260 10.29 1.64 4.68
N GLU A 261 10.36 0.59 5.48
CA GLU A 261 11.53 -0.28 5.56
C GLU A 261 11.72 -1.12 4.30
N CYS A 262 12.93 -1.13 3.79
CA CYS A 262 13.30 -1.97 2.65
C CYS A 262 14.74 -2.47 2.81
N GLU A 263 15.01 -3.68 2.33
CA GLU A 263 16.32 -4.32 2.31
C GLU A 263 16.61 -4.81 0.89
N ILE A 264 17.79 -4.46 0.38
CA ILE A 264 18.19 -4.82 -0.99
C ILE A 264 18.63 -6.29 -1.07
N ALA A 265 19.32 -6.78 -0.03
CA ALA A 265 19.93 -8.10 -0.03
C ALA A 265 18.93 -9.24 0.24
N ASP A 266 17.85 -8.95 0.98
CA ASP A 266 16.85 -9.95 1.34
C ASP A 266 15.45 -9.34 1.33
N TYR A 267 14.60 -9.81 0.42
CA TYR A 267 13.19 -9.37 0.34
C TYR A 267 12.44 -9.51 1.67
N LYS A 268 12.79 -10.48 2.52
CA LYS A 268 12.17 -10.63 3.84
C LYS A 268 12.34 -9.39 4.72
N GLY A 269 13.37 -8.57 4.46
CA GLY A 269 13.57 -7.27 5.08
C GLY A 269 12.56 -6.19 4.66
N ASN A 270 11.68 -6.51 3.70
CA ASN A 270 10.65 -5.58 3.19
C ASN A 270 9.25 -5.85 3.76
N VAL A 271 9.10 -6.89 4.58
CA VAL A 271 7.79 -7.34 5.06
C VAL A 271 7.85 -7.74 6.53
N SER A 272 6.83 -7.42 7.30
CA SER A 272 6.65 -7.98 8.64
C SER A 272 5.18 -7.95 9.06
N PHE A 273 4.86 -8.78 10.05
CA PHE A 273 3.53 -8.89 10.60
C PHE A 273 3.58 -9.22 12.09
N ARG A 274 2.68 -8.60 12.85
CA ARG A 274 2.45 -8.92 14.26
C ARG A 274 1.01 -8.65 14.66
N THR A 275 0.58 -9.25 15.76
CA THR A 275 -0.70 -8.98 16.40
C THR A 275 -0.48 -8.69 17.88
N ASP A 276 -1.09 -7.63 18.39
CA ASP A 276 -1.10 -7.29 19.82
C ASP A 276 -2.50 -6.93 20.27
N LYS A 277 -2.76 -7.07 21.57
CA LYS A 277 -4.04 -6.67 22.15
C LYS A 277 -4.04 -5.18 22.50
N ASN A 278 -5.14 -4.50 22.13
CA ASN A 278 -5.40 -3.14 22.60
C ASN A 278 -5.91 -3.09 24.04
N SER A 279 -6.22 -1.91 24.56
CA SER A 279 -6.70 -1.70 25.93
C SER A 279 -8.03 -2.41 26.25
N THR A 280 -8.81 -2.77 25.24
CA THR A 280 -10.08 -3.52 25.39
C THR A 280 -9.91 -5.03 25.26
N GLY A 281 -8.68 -5.52 25.06
CA GLY A 281 -8.36 -6.93 24.90
C GLY A 281 -8.54 -7.48 23.49
N LYS A 282 -8.94 -6.65 22.51
CA LYS A 282 -9.11 -7.06 21.10
C LYS A 282 -7.76 -7.09 20.38
N ASN A 283 -7.62 -8.03 19.46
CA ASN A 283 -6.45 -8.13 18.61
C ASN A 283 -6.39 -6.99 17.59
N VAL A 284 -5.19 -6.42 17.40
CA VAL A 284 -4.89 -5.44 16.35
C VAL A 284 -3.81 -6.04 15.46
N ALA A 285 -4.13 -6.27 14.20
CA ALA A 285 -3.18 -6.71 13.18
C ALA A 285 -2.28 -5.54 12.76
N GLN A 286 -0.98 -5.75 12.64
CA GLN A 286 -0.02 -4.74 12.22
C GLN A 286 0.82 -5.33 11.12
N MET A 287 0.79 -4.72 9.93
CA MET A 287 1.41 -5.22 8.71
C MET A 287 2.29 -4.16 8.07
N MET A 288 3.54 -4.51 7.85
CA MET A 288 4.47 -3.76 7.02
C MET A 288 4.60 -4.43 5.66
N PHE A 289 4.55 -3.63 4.60
CA PHE A 289 4.77 -4.07 3.25
C PHE A 289 5.46 -2.98 2.44
N ASN A 290 6.67 -3.29 1.97
CA ASN A 290 7.39 -2.50 0.99
C ASN A 290 8.00 -3.46 -0.05
N ALA A 291 8.10 -3.05 -1.30
CA ALA A 291 8.63 -3.91 -2.35
C ALA A 291 9.61 -3.16 -3.28
N GLN A 292 9.96 -1.92 -2.96
CA GLN A 292 10.74 -1.05 -3.84
C GLN A 292 12.14 -1.58 -4.21
N THR A 293 12.67 -2.54 -3.45
CA THR A 293 13.96 -3.20 -3.72
C THR A 293 13.82 -4.71 -3.93
N ALA A 294 12.60 -5.20 -4.18
CA ALA A 294 12.32 -6.64 -4.34
C ALA A 294 13.02 -7.25 -5.58
N ASP A 295 13.44 -6.45 -6.53
CA ASP A 295 14.30 -6.82 -7.66
C ASP A 295 15.78 -6.98 -7.29
N GLY A 296 16.14 -6.79 -6.02
CA GLY A 296 17.50 -6.91 -5.48
C GLY A 296 18.38 -5.70 -5.76
N GLN A 297 17.81 -4.55 -6.18
CA GLN A 297 18.59 -3.38 -6.54
C GLN A 297 17.91 -2.06 -6.14
N TRP A 298 18.70 -1.13 -5.59
CA TRP A 298 18.23 0.23 -5.32
C TRP A 298 17.98 1.04 -6.60
N HIS A 299 18.71 0.76 -7.66
CA HIS A 299 18.58 1.37 -8.98
C HIS A 299 17.94 0.42 -10.00
N GLY A 300 17.15 -0.54 -9.51
CA GLY A 300 16.41 -1.50 -10.33
C GLY A 300 15.17 -0.89 -10.96
N ASN A 301 14.18 -1.73 -11.23
CA ASN A 301 12.95 -1.30 -11.89
C ASN A 301 11.86 -0.74 -10.93
N GLY A 302 12.18 -0.60 -9.66
CA GLY A 302 11.26 -0.06 -8.65
C GLY A 302 10.54 -1.12 -7.82
N GLY A 303 10.81 -2.41 -7.99
CA GLY A 303 10.25 -3.50 -7.18
C GLY A 303 9.27 -4.41 -7.92
N ASP A 304 9.50 -4.67 -9.22
CA ASP A 304 8.81 -5.70 -10.01
C ASP A 304 7.27 -5.62 -9.99
N CYS A 305 6.69 -4.45 -9.75
CA CYS A 305 5.26 -4.21 -9.64
C CYS A 305 4.55 -5.07 -8.57
N TRP A 306 5.22 -5.47 -7.50
CA TRP A 306 4.59 -6.18 -6.40
C TRP A 306 3.53 -5.32 -5.70
N LEU A 307 2.36 -5.90 -5.44
CA LEU A 307 1.28 -5.33 -4.66
C LEU A 307 0.64 -6.40 -3.77
N ARG A 308 -0.15 -6.01 -2.77
CA ARG A 308 -0.95 -6.93 -1.97
C ARG A 308 -2.43 -6.83 -2.31
N ILE A 309 -3.05 -7.98 -2.53
CA ILE A 309 -4.50 -8.14 -2.60
C ILE A 309 -4.96 -8.56 -1.19
N MET A 310 -5.69 -7.69 -0.53
CA MET A 310 -6.29 -7.93 0.77
C MET A 310 -7.73 -8.37 0.54
N GLU A 311 -7.99 -9.66 0.53
CA GLU A 311 -9.33 -10.23 0.30
C GLU A 311 -10.09 -10.39 1.62
N PHE A 312 -11.15 -9.63 1.78
CA PHE A 312 -12.04 -9.63 2.95
C PHE A 312 -13.11 -10.69 2.76
N MET A 313 -13.05 -11.75 3.57
CA MET A 313 -13.93 -12.91 3.46
C MET A 313 -15.35 -12.61 3.93
N PRO A 314 -16.38 -13.34 3.43
CA PRO A 314 -17.78 -13.10 3.81
C PRO A 314 -18.10 -13.37 5.28
N ASP A 315 -17.21 -14.01 6.02
CA ASP A 315 -17.36 -14.27 7.46
C ASP A 315 -17.28 -12.99 8.33
N GLY A 316 -16.92 -11.85 7.73
CA GLY A 316 -16.82 -10.56 8.40
C GLY A 316 -15.62 -10.42 9.35
N LYS A 317 -14.66 -11.33 9.32
CA LYS A 317 -13.50 -11.36 10.24
C LYS A 317 -12.18 -11.83 9.63
N THR A 318 -12.18 -12.58 8.54
CA THR A 318 -10.96 -13.10 7.91
C THR A 318 -10.55 -12.23 6.72
N ILE A 319 -9.29 -11.79 6.71
CA ILE A 319 -8.66 -11.11 5.57
C ILE A 319 -7.55 -12.01 5.05
N LYS A 320 -7.65 -12.44 3.78
CA LYS A 320 -6.57 -13.18 3.12
C LYS A 320 -5.62 -12.19 2.46
N ILE A 321 -4.35 -12.28 2.80
CA ILE A 321 -3.28 -11.50 2.19
C ILE A 321 -2.64 -12.33 1.09
N LYS A 322 -2.51 -11.75 -0.10
CA LYS A 322 -1.88 -12.35 -1.27
C LYS A 322 -0.96 -11.33 -1.93
N THR A 323 0.29 -11.71 -2.22
CA THR A 323 1.27 -10.83 -2.89
C THR A 323 1.37 -11.21 -4.36
N PHE A 324 1.13 -10.25 -5.25
CA PHE A 324 0.99 -10.45 -6.68
C PHE A 324 1.73 -9.38 -7.47
N SER A 325 2.30 -9.76 -8.63
CA SER A 325 2.93 -8.85 -9.58
C SER A 325 2.20 -8.86 -10.92
N PRO A 326 1.52 -7.76 -11.29
CA PRO A 326 0.98 -7.59 -12.64
C PRO A 326 2.04 -7.69 -13.74
N LEU A 327 3.26 -7.23 -13.49
CA LEU A 327 4.35 -7.29 -14.46
C LEU A 327 4.66 -8.73 -14.89
N PHE A 328 4.88 -9.61 -13.91
CA PHE A 328 5.17 -11.01 -14.22
C PHE A 328 3.98 -11.74 -14.82
N ALA A 329 2.76 -11.32 -14.49
CA ALA A 329 1.55 -11.92 -15.04
C ALA A 329 1.28 -11.61 -16.52
N LEU A 330 1.92 -10.58 -17.10
CA LEU A 330 1.70 -10.17 -18.48
C LEU A 330 2.25 -11.17 -19.50
N SER A 331 3.36 -11.83 -19.20
CA SER A 331 4.04 -12.73 -20.11
C SER A 331 3.92 -14.18 -19.68
N PRO A 332 3.57 -15.10 -20.58
CA PRO A 332 3.59 -16.52 -20.31
C PRO A 332 4.95 -17.04 -19.78
N LEU A 333 6.05 -16.41 -20.20
CA LEU A 333 7.40 -16.79 -19.77
C LEU A 333 7.73 -16.41 -18.33
N THR A 334 7.01 -15.46 -17.75
CA THR A 334 7.21 -14.97 -16.38
C THR A 334 6.02 -15.23 -15.45
N SER A 335 4.93 -15.74 -16.00
CA SER A 335 3.65 -15.88 -15.28
C SER A 335 3.73 -16.76 -14.03
N GLU A 336 4.61 -17.76 -14.01
CA GLU A 336 4.87 -18.60 -12.83
C GLU A 336 5.45 -17.81 -11.64
N LYS A 337 6.09 -16.67 -11.91
CA LYS A 337 6.66 -15.75 -10.91
C LYS A 337 5.66 -14.70 -10.42
N ALA A 338 4.43 -14.68 -10.94
CA ALA A 338 3.46 -13.63 -10.64
C ALA A 338 2.96 -13.64 -9.19
N TRP A 339 3.20 -14.71 -8.45
CA TRP A 339 2.81 -14.86 -7.06
C TRP A 339 4.00 -15.09 -6.16
N ARG A 340 4.03 -14.39 -5.02
CA ARG A 340 4.89 -14.74 -3.90
C ARG A 340 4.06 -15.54 -2.91
N THR A 341 4.57 -16.74 -2.53
CA THR A 341 3.78 -17.73 -1.76
C THR A 341 4.40 -18.10 -0.41
N ASP A 342 5.46 -17.41 -0.01
CA ASP A 342 6.03 -17.58 1.31
C ASP A 342 5.03 -17.20 2.41
N SER A 343 5.20 -17.75 3.61
CA SER A 343 4.27 -17.51 4.73
C SER A 343 4.12 -16.06 5.19
N TYR A 344 5.04 -15.19 4.79
CA TYR A 344 4.99 -13.74 5.02
C TYR A 344 4.40 -12.97 3.82
N ASP A 345 4.13 -13.64 2.70
CA ASP A 345 3.51 -13.10 1.50
C ASP A 345 2.07 -13.57 1.30
N GLN A 346 1.75 -14.80 1.76
CA GLN A 346 0.39 -15.33 1.76
C GLN A 346 0.04 -15.83 3.15
N PHE A 347 -0.94 -15.19 3.78
CA PHE A 347 -1.42 -15.53 5.12
C PHE A 347 -2.81 -14.96 5.38
N ASP A 348 -3.45 -15.48 6.40
CA ASP A 348 -4.76 -15.03 6.85
C ASP A 348 -4.63 -14.18 8.12
N ILE A 349 -5.38 -13.09 8.17
CA ILE A 349 -5.54 -12.22 9.35
C ILE A 349 -6.94 -12.41 9.89
N THR A 350 -7.08 -12.55 11.21
CA THR A 350 -8.37 -12.58 11.87
C THR A 350 -8.59 -11.27 12.63
N ILE A 351 -9.69 -10.57 12.31
CA ILE A 351 -10.17 -9.36 12.97
C ILE A 351 -11.36 -9.74 13.86
N GLU A 352 -11.33 -9.27 15.12
CA GLU A 352 -12.40 -9.53 16.11
C GLU A 352 -13.52 -8.47 16.07
#